data_f9107f0fd870774b58973a06904ca7b9
#
_entry.id   f9107f0fd870774b58973a06904ca7b9
#
_cell.length_a   1.000
_cell.length_b   1.000
_cell.length_c   1.000
_cell.angle_alpha   90.00
_cell.angle_beta   90.00
_cell.angle_gamma   90.00
#
_symmetry.space_group_name_H-M   'P 1'
#
loop_
_entity.id
_entity.type
_entity.pdbx_description
1 polymer ?
#
loop_
_entity_poly.entity_id
_entity_poly.type
_entity_poly.pdbx_seq_one_letter_code
_entity_poly.pdbx_strand_id
1 'polypeptide(L)'
;MKNLLSVVFLALILISCGSDQEINDTKIFFNFSHNVDGNPVSTDDLSHTNLAGENYNVLTLKYLISDIKLISNEKDHEKIIKDVHFVDLSDPSTMFIESDIIENGSYTLQFRFGLDANTNIADNFTNENFHTTMQWPQMIDPNSGMLMGGGYHYMKLEGSYNNDSTFYNTHTGPTMGMDYSFLCSF
;
A
#
# COMPACT_ATOMS: atom_id res chain seq x y z
N MET A 1 16.16 29.06 84.58
CA MET A 1 16.83 28.13 83.64
C MET A 1 15.78 27.66 82.63
N LYS A 2 15.81 28.20 81.46
CA LYS A 2 14.81 27.96 80.41
C LYS A 2 15.38 26.97 79.39
N ASN A 3 14.80 25.79 79.31
CA ASN A 3 15.17 24.79 78.30
C ASN A 3 14.53 25.17 76.97
N LEU A 4 15.36 25.45 75.95
CA LEU A 4 14.96 25.73 74.60
C LEU A 4 14.93 24.38 73.87
N LEU A 5 13.73 23.87 73.57
CA LEU A 5 13.52 22.65 72.80
C LEU A 5 13.54 23.05 71.31
N SER A 6 14.62 22.71 70.59
CA SER A 6 14.75 22.93 69.18
C SER A 6 14.07 21.80 68.39
N VAL A 7 12.95 22.09 67.76
CA VAL A 7 12.26 21.18 66.88
C VAL A 7 12.83 21.32 65.47
N VAL A 8 13.60 20.32 65.03
CA VAL A 8 14.08 20.24 63.65
C VAL A 8 12.98 19.63 62.80
N PHE A 9 12.38 20.44 61.93
CA PHE A 9 11.36 20.00 60.97
C PHE A 9 12.10 19.49 59.70
N LEU A 10 12.18 18.16 59.57
CA LEU A 10 12.75 17.50 58.39
C LEU A 10 11.69 17.46 57.29
N ALA A 11 11.75 18.37 56.34
CA ALA A 11 10.90 18.36 55.17
C ALA A 11 11.39 17.27 54.20
N LEU A 12 10.67 16.17 54.11
CA LEU A 12 10.84 15.18 53.02
C LEU A 12 10.27 15.79 51.74
N ILE A 13 11.14 16.21 50.86
CA ILE A 13 10.80 16.55 49.47
C ILE A 13 10.69 15.21 48.73
N LEU A 14 9.47 14.75 48.51
CA LEU A 14 9.20 13.66 47.55
C LEU A 14 9.37 14.26 46.12
N ILE A 15 10.56 14.07 45.57
CA ILE A 15 10.76 14.28 44.13
C ILE A 15 10.05 13.10 43.45
N SER A 16 8.80 13.32 43.06
CA SER A 16 8.11 12.46 42.11
C SER A 16 8.83 12.65 40.77
N CYS A 17 9.75 11.75 40.46
CA CYS A 17 10.24 11.57 39.10
C CYS A 17 9.09 10.97 38.30
N GLY A 18 8.20 11.81 37.79
CA GLY A 18 7.33 11.43 36.70
C GLY A 18 8.26 11.19 35.51
N SER A 19 8.46 9.95 35.11
CA SER A 19 8.98 9.65 33.81
C SER A 19 7.88 10.08 32.83
N ASP A 20 7.95 11.31 32.36
CA ASP A 20 7.32 11.67 31.10
C ASP A 20 7.96 10.75 30.07
N GLN A 21 7.29 9.65 29.74
CA GLN A 21 7.58 8.96 28.50
C GLN A 21 7.30 10.00 27.43
N GLU A 22 8.36 10.54 26.83
CA GLU A 22 8.22 11.24 25.56
C GLU A 22 7.57 10.21 24.62
N ILE A 23 6.30 10.43 24.34
CA ILE A 23 5.61 9.70 23.27
C ILE A 23 6.25 10.26 22.01
N ASN A 24 7.31 9.58 21.54
CA ASN A 24 7.94 9.89 20.27
C ASN A 24 7.04 9.37 19.17
N ASP A 25 6.03 10.14 18.87
CA ASP A 25 5.14 9.92 17.76
C ASP A 25 5.92 10.08 16.45
N THR A 26 5.83 9.09 15.57
CA THR A 26 6.61 9.02 14.34
C THR A 26 5.67 8.88 13.14
N LYS A 27 5.95 9.62 12.07
CA LYS A 27 5.34 9.36 10.77
C LYS A 27 6.17 8.35 10.00
N ILE A 28 5.49 7.45 9.30
CA ILE A 28 6.11 6.48 8.41
C ILE A 28 5.78 6.85 6.96
N PHE A 29 6.77 6.72 6.10
CA PHE A 29 6.62 6.87 4.66
C PHE A 29 6.83 5.51 4.01
N PHE A 30 5.84 5.06 3.26
CA PHE A 30 5.92 3.87 2.43
C PHE A 30 6.20 4.33 1.00
N ASN A 31 7.36 3.96 0.46
CA ASN A 31 7.72 4.30 -0.90
C ASN A 31 7.64 3.06 -1.79
N PHE A 32 7.02 3.20 -2.95
CA PHE A 32 6.92 2.16 -3.96
C PHE A 32 8.04 2.34 -4.98
N SER A 33 8.78 1.27 -5.23
CA SER A 33 9.79 1.22 -6.29
C SER A 33 9.58 -0.03 -7.12
N HIS A 34 9.82 0.08 -8.42
CA HIS A 34 9.62 -1.01 -9.37
C HIS A 34 10.94 -1.28 -10.08
N ASN A 35 11.34 -2.54 -10.07
CA ASN A 35 12.60 -2.96 -10.67
C ASN A 35 12.39 -4.22 -11.52
N VAL A 36 13.14 -4.30 -12.60
CA VAL A 36 13.30 -5.51 -13.40
C VAL A 36 14.79 -5.87 -13.37
N ASP A 37 15.11 -7.08 -12.93
CA ASP A 37 16.48 -7.57 -12.80
C ASP A 37 17.40 -6.60 -12.03
N GLY A 38 16.86 -5.97 -10.98
CA GLY A 38 17.58 -5.01 -10.13
C GLY A 38 17.70 -3.59 -10.68
N ASN A 39 17.23 -3.33 -11.89
CA ASN A 39 17.22 -2.01 -12.50
C ASN A 39 15.85 -1.35 -12.39
N PRO A 40 15.76 -0.04 -12.12
CA PRO A 40 14.48 0.66 -12.11
C PRO A 40 13.73 0.48 -13.43
N VAL A 41 12.41 0.29 -13.34
CA VAL A 41 11.56 0.25 -14.53
C VAL A 41 11.50 1.65 -15.14
N SER A 42 11.82 1.73 -16.43
CA SER A 42 11.63 2.92 -17.25
C SER A 42 10.46 2.71 -18.21
N THR A 43 9.65 3.74 -18.43
CA THR A 43 8.54 3.72 -19.39
C THR A 43 8.96 4.22 -20.77
N ASP A 44 10.21 4.67 -20.94
CA ASP A 44 10.61 5.47 -22.10
C ASP A 44 11.26 4.67 -23.24
N ASP A 45 11.77 3.44 -22.95
CA ASP A 45 12.54 2.68 -23.94
C ASP A 45 12.32 1.16 -23.81
N LEU A 46 12.65 0.41 -24.88
CA LEU A 46 12.85 -1.06 -24.84
C LEU A 46 14.09 -1.41 -23.99
N SER A 47 14.01 -1.11 -22.70
CA SER A 47 15.15 -1.13 -21.77
C SER A 47 15.35 -2.46 -21.09
N HIS A 48 14.40 -3.39 -21.25
CA HIS A 48 14.44 -4.68 -20.60
C HIS A 48 14.59 -5.81 -21.60
N THR A 49 15.26 -6.89 -21.20
CA THR A 49 15.43 -8.08 -22.03
C THR A 49 14.89 -9.28 -21.29
N ASN A 50 14.00 -10.05 -21.90
CA ASN A 50 13.47 -11.27 -21.29
C ASN A 50 14.42 -12.46 -21.45
N LEU A 51 14.11 -13.60 -20.81
CA LEU A 51 14.92 -14.80 -20.88
C LEU A 51 15.04 -15.42 -22.29
N ALA A 52 14.15 -15.05 -23.21
CA ALA A 52 14.21 -15.46 -24.61
C ALA A 52 15.14 -14.56 -25.44
N GLY A 53 15.69 -13.49 -24.85
CA GLY A 53 16.56 -12.53 -25.51
C GLY A 53 15.80 -11.43 -26.27
N GLU A 54 14.51 -11.28 -26.05
CA GLU A 54 13.70 -10.23 -26.69
C GLU A 54 13.69 -8.98 -25.82
N ASN A 55 13.86 -7.84 -26.47
CA ASN A 55 13.73 -6.55 -25.80
C ASN A 55 12.24 -6.17 -25.67
N TYR A 56 11.90 -5.62 -24.52
CA TYR A 56 10.56 -5.13 -24.22
C TYR A 56 10.62 -3.86 -23.37
N ASN A 57 9.53 -3.13 -23.36
CA ASN A 57 9.32 -2.00 -22.47
C ASN A 57 8.10 -2.23 -21.58
N VAL A 58 7.98 -1.41 -20.54
CA VAL A 58 6.78 -1.26 -19.72
C VAL A 58 6.22 0.13 -19.97
N LEU A 59 5.10 0.23 -20.66
CA LEU A 59 4.43 1.50 -20.94
C LEU A 59 3.45 1.90 -19.83
N THR A 60 2.82 0.90 -19.23
CA THR A 60 1.84 1.10 -18.16
C THR A 60 2.11 0.08 -17.05
N LEU A 61 2.25 0.57 -15.83
CA LEU A 61 2.12 -0.23 -14.63
C LEU A 61 1.27 0.55 -13.65
N LYS A 62 0.06 0.06 -13.43
CA LYS A 62 -0.92 0.63 -12.50
C LYS A 62 -1.50 -0.49 -11.67
N TYR A 63 -1.69 -0.25 -10.37
CA TYR A 63 -2.33 -1.24 -9.51
C TYR A 63 -2.98 -0.62 -8.29
N LEU A 64 -3.85 -1.39 -7.66
CA LEU A 64 -4.51 -1.05 -6.41
C LEU A 64 -3.96 -1.93 -5.30
N ILE A 65 -3.73 -1.32 -4.16
CA ILE A 65 -3.53 -2.01 -2.89
C ILE A 65 -4.58 -1.51 -1.90
N SER A 66 -5.04 -2.38 -1.03
CA SER A 66 -6.08 -2.04 -0.06
C SER A 66 -5.77 -2.64 1.31
N ASP A 67 -6.60 -2.31 2.31
CA ASP A 67 -6.46 -2.82 3.68
C ASP A 67 -5.06 -2.58 4.26
N ILE A 68 -4.47 -1.41 3.98
CA ILE A 68 -3.09 -1.09 4.36
C ILE A 68 -3.07 -0.75 5.84
N LYS A 69 -2.38 -1.56 6.63
CA LYS A 69 -2.33 -1.39 8.08
C LYS A 69 -1.01 -1.85 8.69
N LEU A 70 -0.75 -1.33 9.86
CA LEU A 70 0.32 -1.75 10.74
C LEU A 70 -0.29 -2.52 11.92
N ILE A 71 0.19 -3.73 12.14
CA ILE A 71 -0.22 -4.59 13.25
C ILE A 71 0.91 -4.59 14.26
N SER A 72 0.63 -4.15 15.49
CA SER A 72 1.64 -4.15 16.55
C SER A 72 2.06 -5.57 16.89
N ASN A 73 3.38 -5.80 16.97
CA ASN A 73 3.93 -7.10 17.41
C ASN A 73 3.99 -7.23 18.93
N GLU A 74 3.70 -6.16 19.65
CA GLU A 74 3.84 -6.08 21.11
C GLU A 74 2.52 -5.91 21.84
N LYS A 75 1.52 -5.39 21.15
CA LYS A 75 0.20 -5.05 21.70
C LYS A 75 -0.90 -5.61 20.81
N ASP A 76 -2.05 -5.91 21.37
CA ASP A 76 -3.27 -6.22 20.59
C ASP A 76 -3.87 -4.94 20.03
N HIS A 77 -3.21 -4.40 19.00
CA HIS A 77 -3.55 -3.14 18.34
C HIS A 77 -3.14 -3.13 16.87
N GLU A 78 -4.00 -2.59 16.05
CA GLU A 78 -3.69 -2.30 14.64
C GLU A 78 -3.98 -0.82 14.32
N LYS A 79 -3.22 -0.25 13.42
CA LYS A 79 -3.41 1.09 12.88
C LYS A 79 -3.68 0.98 11.38
N ILE A 80 -4.88 1.37 10.96
CA ILE A 80 -5.20 1.52 9.54
C ILE A 80 -4.45 2.73 9.00
N ILE A 81 -3.71 2.52 7.93
CA ILE A 81 -2.94 3.55 7.23
C ILE A 81 -3.76 4.12 6.09
N LYS A 82 -4.35 3.24 5.28
CA LYS A 82 -5.18 3.66 4.17
C LYS A 82 -6.08 2.50 3.70
N ASP A 83 -7.33 2.80 3.38
CA ASP A 83 -8.27 1.79 2.92
C ASP A 83 -7.93 1.31 1.51
N VAL A 84 -7.67 2.24 0.58
CA VAL A 84 -7.27 1.95 -0.81
C VAL A 84 -6.20 2.94 -1.26
N HIS A 85 -5.18 2.44 -1.94
CA HIS A 85 -4.16 3.26 -2.57
C HIS A 85 -3.94 2.82 -4.02
N PHE A 86 -3.93 3.81 -4.90
CA PHE A 86 -3.64 3.64 -6.31
C PHE A 86 -2.18 3.97 -6.58
N VAL A 87 -1.49 3.08 -7.26
CA VAL A 87 -0.12 3.28 -7.73
C VAL A 87 -0.13 3.35 -9.25
N ASP A 88 0.44 4.41 -9.79
CA ASP A 88 0.64 4.63 -11.22
C ASP A 88 2.11 4.98 -11.46
N LEU A 89 2.84 4.12 -12.15
CA LEU A 89 4.27 4.31 -12.43
C LEU A 89 4.56 5.66 -13.13
N SER A 90 3.60 6.19 -13.89
CA SER A 90 3.73 7.47 -14.59
C SER A 90 3.42 8.70 -13.72
N ASP A 91 2.87 8.50 -12.51
CA ASP A 91 2.52 9.57 -11.59
C ASP A 91 3.31 9.44 -10.26
N PRO A 92 4.41 10.20 -10.11
CA PRO A 92 5.22 10.15 -8.91
C PRO A 92 4.46 10.45 -7.61
N SER A 93 3.34 11.18 -7.68
CA SER A 93 2.54 11.50 -6.50
C SER A 93 1.84 10.29 -5.89
N THR A 94 1.68 9.22 -6.67
CA THR A 94 1.08 7.95 -6.25
C THR A 94 2.11 6.96 -5.70
N MET A 95 3.40 7.28 -5.79
CA MET A 95 4.50 6.37 -5.46
C MET A 95 4.85 6.39 -3.97
N PHE A 96 4.04 7.02 -3.13
CA PHE A 96 4.25 7.00 -1.70
C PHE A 96 2.94 7.10 -0.91
N ILE A 97 2.98 6.62 0.32
CA ILE A 97 1.96 6.85 1.34
C ILE A 97 2.64 7.43 2.57
N GLU A 98 2.10 8.51 3.09
CA GLU A 98 2.46 9.06 4.40
C GLU A 98 1.43 8.57 5.43
N SER A 99 1.91 7.98 6.54
CA SER A 99 1.03 7.61 7.64
C SER A 99 0.70 8.84 8.49
N ASP A 100 -0.42 8.77 9.20
CA ASP A 100 -0.58 9.56 10.41
C ASP A 100 0.50 9.17 11.43
N ILE A 101 0.57 9.98 12.48
CA ILE A 101 1.45 9.72 13.61
C ILE A 101 1.12 8.35 14.23
N ILE A 102 2.15 7.54 14.44
CA ILE A 102 2.06 6.24 15.11
C ILE A 102 2.96 6.21 16.35
N GLU A 103 2.59 5.41 17.34
CA GLU A 103 3.44 5.13 18.49
C GLU A 103 4.73 4.40 18.05
N ASN A 104 5.83 4.64 18.75
CA ASN A 104 7.04 3.84 18.56
C ASN A 104 6.79 2.39 18.96
N GLY A 105 7.29 1.46 18.16
CA GLY A 105 7.13 0.03 18.39
C GLY A 105 7.58 -0.82 17.22
N SER A 106 7.40 -2.12 17.37
CA SER A 106 7.60 -3.09 16.31
C SER A 106 6.25 -3.42 15.67
N TYR A 107 6.20 -3.37 14.34
CA TYR A 107 4.98 -3.56 13.57
C TYR A 107 5.20 -4.51 12.40
N THR A 108 4.16 -5.24 12.07
CA THR A 108 4.03 -5.96 10.80
C THR A 108 3.20 -5.10 9.86
N LEU A 109 3.75 -4.75 8.70
CA LEU A 109 2.99 -4.14 7.62
C LEU A 109 2.14 -5.20 6.94
N GLN A 110 0.84 -4.97 6.84
CA GLN A 110 -0.07 -5.81 6.07
C GLN A 110 -0.83 -4.97 5.06
N PHE A 111 -0.99 -5.49 3.86
CA PHE A 111 -1.87 -4.94 2.84
C PHE A 111 -2.40 -6.04 1.92
N ARG A 112 -3.45 -5.73 1.19
CA ARG A 112 -4.02 -6.56 0.14
C ARG A 112 -3.56 -6.06 -1.22
N PHE A 113 -3.07 -6.94 -2.08
CA PHE A 113 -2.91 -6.63 -3.49
C PHE A 113 -4.25 -6.81 -4.20
N GLY A 114 -4.76 -5.74 -4.81
CA GLY A 114 -6.12 -5.65 -5.34
C GLY A 114 -7.14 -5.15 -4.31
N LEU A 115 -8.39 -5.48 -4.55
CA LEU A 115 -9.56 -5.17 -3.71
C LEU A 115 -10.29 -6.47 -3.41
N ASP A 116 -10.75 -6.67 -2.17
CA ASP A 116 -11.58 -7.83 -1.82
C ASP A 116 -12.95 -7.79 -2.50
N ALA A 117 -13.66 -8.92 -2.50
CA ALA A 117 -14.93 -9.08 -3.19
C ALA A 117 -16.03 -8.11 -2.69
N ASN A 118 -15.98 -7.66 -1.43
CA ASN A 118 -16.98 -6.75 -0.87
C ASN A 118 -16.68 -5.30 -1.27
N THR A 119 -15.42 -4.97 -1.47
CA THR A 119 -14.93 -3.64 -1.81
C THR A 119 -14.88 -3.44 -3.33
N ASN A 120 -14.59 -4.51 -4.09
CA ASN A 120 -14.47 -4.46 -5.55
C ASN A 120 -15.83 -4.52 -6.26
N ILE A 121 -16.63 -3.50 -6.03
CA ILE A 121 -17.96 -3.35 -6.60
C ILE A 121 -17.92 -2.25 -7.65
N ALA A 122 -18.66 -2.42 -8.75
CA ALA A 122 -18.81 -1.40 -9.79
C ALA A 122 -19.23 -0.05 -9.18
N ASP A 123 -18.58 1.01 -9.64
CA ASP A 123 -18.86 2.40 -9.23
C ASP A 123 -18.63 2.73 -7.73
N ASN A 124 -18.01 1.83 -6.97
CA ASN A 124 -17.74 2.09 -5.54
C ASN A 124 -16.74 3.26 -5.32
N PHE A 125 -15.91 3.56 -6.31
CA PHE A 125 -14.85 4.57 -6.24
C PHE A 125 -14.99 5.70 -7.26
N THR A 126 -16.22 6.14 -7.55
CA THR A 126 -16.48 7.17 -8.58
C THR A 126 -15.81 8.52 -8.32
N ASN A 127 -15.47 8.82 -7.07
CA ASN A 127 -14.79 10.06 -6.67
C ASN A 127 -13.26 9.92 -6.65
N GLU A 128 -12.73 8.72 -6.84
CA GLU A 128 -11.29 8.47 -6.81
C GLU A 128 -10.66 8.73 -8.18
N ASN A 129 -9.42 9.23 -8.17
CA ASN A 129 -8.68 9.56 -9.39
C ASN A 129 -8.42 8.33 -10.29
N PHE A 130 -8.44 7.14 -9.73
CA PHE A 130 -8.24 5.88 -10.45
C PHE A 130 -9.54 5.30 -11.06
N HIS A 131 -10.72 5.84 -10.73
CA HIS A 131 -11.99 5.25 -11.13
C HIS A 131 -12.04 4.91 -12.61
N THR A 132 -11.90 5.91 -13.47
CA THR A 132 -12.01 5.71 -14.93
C THR A 132 -10.87 4.85 -15.50
N THR A 133 -9.69 4.91 -14.89
CA THR A 133 -8.50 4.20 -15.35
C THR A 133 -8.52 2.72 -14.97
N MET A 134 -9.02 2.40 -13.78
CA MET A 134 -9.00 1.05 -13.23
C MET A 134 -10.35 0.35 -13.30
N GLN A 135 -11.43 1.04 -13.68
CA GLN A 135 -12.74 0.40 -13.83
C GLN A 135 -12.67 -0.76 -14.84
N TRP A 136 -13.22 -1.88 -14.44
CA TRP A 136 -13.37 -3.07 -15.29
C TRP A 136 -14.85 -3.38 -15.47
N PRO A 137 -15.48 -2.84 -16.52
CA PRO A 137 -16.89 -3.07 -16.77
C PRO A 137 -17.20 -4.55 -16.87
N GLN A 138 -18.34 -4.94 -16.34
CA GLN A 138 -18.82 -6.32 -16.48
C GLN A 138 -19.08 -6.65 -17.94
N MET A 139 -18.52 -7.74 -18.41
CA MET A 139 -18.71 -8.24 -19.77
C MET A 139 -18.81 -9.77 -19.79
N ILE A 140 -19.44 -10.29 -20.84
CA ILE A 140 -19.42 -11.71 -21.12
C ILE A 140 -18.35 -11.96 -22.18
N ASP A 141 -17.38 -12.81 -21.86
CA ASP A 141 -16.39 -13.26 -22.84
C ASP A 141 -17.10 -14.01 -23.99
N PRO A 142 -17.00 -13.50 -25.23
CA PRO A 142 -17.69 -14.08 -26.37
C PRO A 142 -17.23 -15.49 -26.71
N ASN A 143 -16.05 -15.90 -26.29
CA ASN A 143 -15.49 -17.23 -26.60
C ASN A 143 -15.89 -18.29 -25.57
N SER A 144 -15.88 -17.90 -24.29
CA SER A 144 -16.16 -18.82 -23.18
C SER A 144 -17.58 -18.71 -22.62
N GLY A 145 -18.27 -17.59 -22.88
CA GLY A 145 -19.55 -17.24 -22.25
C GLY A 145 -19.43 -16.90 -20.76
N MET A 146 -18.21 -16.72 -20.27
CA MET A 146 -17.95 -16.44 -18.86
C MET A 146 -18.10 -14.96 -18.55
N LEU A 147 -18.58 -14.68 -17.34
CA LEU A 147 -18.66 -13.33 -16.82
C LEU A 147 -17.27 -12.86 -16.38
N MET A 148 -16.82 -11.73 -16.91
CA MET A 148 -15.55 -11.09 -16.59
C MET A 148 -15.78 -9.68 -16.10
N GLY A 149 -14.88 -9.19 -15.24
CA GLY A 149 -14.93 -7.83 -14.71
C GLY A 149 -16.07 -7.64 -13.70
N GLY A 150 -16.55 -6.41 -13.59
CA GLY A 150 -17.59 -6.02 -12.64
C GLY A 150 -17.03 -5.39 -11.39
N GLY A 151 -16.17 -4.40 -11.55
CA GLY A 151 -15.52 -3.66 -10.48
C GLY A 151 -14.30 -2.95 -11.02
N TYR A 152 -13.14 -3.23 -10.45
CA TYR A 152 -11.87 -2.61 -10.82
C TYR A 152 -10.81 -3.67 -11.09
N HIS A 153 -9.91 -3.35 -12.01
CA HIS A 153 -8.66 -4.12 -12.18
C HIS A 153 -7.84 -4.05 -10.88
N TYR A 154 -7.17 -5.15 -10.54
CA TYR A 154 -6.15 -5.12 -9.49
C TYR A 154 -4.86 -4.54 -10.01
N MET A 155 -4.50 -4.89 -11.26
CA MET A 155 -3.30 -4.40 -11.94
C MET A 155 -3.53 -4.31 -13.44
N LYS A 156 -2.89 -3.33 -14.06
CA LYS A 156 -2.66 -3.21 -15.50
C LYS A 156 -1.17 -3.13 -15.75
N LEU A 157 -0.65 -4.10 -16.48
CA LEU A 157 0.73 -4.11 -16.96
C LEU A 157 0.69 -4.19 -18.49
N GLU A 158 1.13 -3.13 -19.15
CA GLU A 158 1.08 -3.02 -20.59
C GLU A 158 2.43 -2.57 -21.13
N GLY A 159 2.77 -3.03 -22.31
CA GLY A 159 4.00 -2.66 -22.96
C GLY A 159 4.10 -3.19 -24.37
N SER A 160 5.29 -3.09 -24.93
CA SER A 160 5.59 -3.58 -26.26
C SER A 160 6.88 -4.38 -26.29
N TYR A 161 7.04 -5.17 -27.33
CA TYR A 161 8.25 -5.94 -27.65
C TYR A 161 8.43 -5.99 -29.19
N ASN A 162 9.43 -6.71 -29.64
CA ASN A 162 9.71 -6.86 -31.08
C ASN A 162 9.83 -5.49 -31.80
N ASN A 163 10.72 -4.62 -31.29
CA ASN A 163 10.92 -3.25 -31.77
C ASN A 163 9.63 -2.42 -31.83
N ASP A 164 8.84 -2.46 -30.75
CA ASP A 164 7.56 -1.76 -30.59
C ASP A 164 6.46 -2.15 -31.58
N SER A 165 6.63 -3.26 -32.28
CA SER A 165 5.64 -3.72 -33.26
C SER A 165 4.55 -4.61 -32.69
N THR A 166 4.75 -5.14 -31.49
CA THR A 166 3.81 -6.06 -30.82
C THR A 166 3.55 -5.59 -29.39
N PHE A 167 2.28 -5.53 -29.01
CA PHE A 167 1.87 -5.11 -27.68
C PHE A 167 1.48 -6.28 -26.81
N TYR A 168 1.70 -6.16 -25.51
CA TYR A 168 1.16 -7.04 -24.50
C TYR A 168 0.34 -6.25 -23.48
N ASN A 169 -0.76 -6.85 -23.05
CA ASN A 169 -1.63 -6.29 -22.03
C ASN A 169 -1.96 -7.40 -21.03
N THR A 170 -1.50 -7.24 -19.79
CA THR A 170 -1.83 -8.12 -18.68
C THR A 170 -2.67 -7.36 -17.68
N HIS A 171 -3.95 -7.65 -17.67
CA HIS A 171 -4.89 -7.07 -16.72
C HIS A 171 -5.34 -8.15 -15.75
N THR A 172 -5.24 -7.87 -14.47
CA THR A 172 -5.71 -8.79 -13.41
C THR A 172 -6.87 -8.16 -12.65
N GLY A 173 -7.74 -9.00 -12.12
CA GLY A 173 -8.93 -8.58 -11.39
C GLY A 173 -9.86 -9.77 -11.12
N PRO A 174 -11.08 -9.53 -10.61
CA PRO A 174 -12.05 -10.59 -10.37
C PRO A 174 -12.49 -11.20 -11.70
N THR A 175 -12.60 -12.51 -11.74
CA THR A 175 -13.03 -13.27 -12.92
C THR A 175 -13.96 -14.38 -12.51
N MET A 176 -15.05 -14.56 -13.26
CA MET A 176 -16.05 -15.60 -12.99
C MET A 176 -16.68 -15.51 -11.59
N GLY A 177 -16.80 -14.28 -11.05
CA GLY A 177 -17.31 -14.05 -9.70
C GLY A 177 -16.34 -14.43 -8.57
N MET A 178 -15.09 -14.75 -8.91
CA MET A 178 -14.07 -15.11 -7.93
C MET A 178 -13.14 -13.93 -7.67
N ASP A 179 -12.80 -13.74 -6.41
CA ASP A 179 -11.79 -12.80 -5.94
C ASP A 179 -10.42 -13.48 -6.00
N TYR A 180 -9.48 -12.81 -6.66
CA TYR A 180 -8.07 -13.21 -6.75
C TYR A 180 -7.13 -12.25 -6.04
N SER A 181 -7.67 -11.32 -5.25
CA SER A 181 -6.85 -10.48 -4.39
C SER A 181 -6.20 -11.31 -3.28
N PHE A 182 -5.08 -10.87 -2.78
CA PHE A 182 -4.36 -11.61 -1.73
C PHE A 182 -3.68 -10.68 -0.73
N LEU A 183 -3.56 -11.15 0.50
CA LEU A 183 -2.86 -10.43 1.57
C LEU A 183 -1.35 -10.64 1.48
N CYS A 184 -0.61 -9.55 1.68
CA CYS A 184 0.82 -9.51 1.86
C CYS A 184 1.12 -9.07 3.30
N SER A 185 2.14 -9.66 3.92
CA SER A 185 2.59 -9.29 5.28
C SER A 185 4.11 -9.31 5.34
N PHE A 186 4.72 -8.29 5.98
CA PHE A 186 6.16 -8.07 6.05
C PHE A 186 6.61 -7.65 7.45
#